data_1cfab4c9526bdef097f4c4924d771334
#
_entry.id   1cfab4c9526bdef097f4c4924d771334
#
_cell.length_a   1.000
_cell.length_b   1.000
_cell.length_c   1.000
_cell.angle_alpha   90.00
_cell.angle_beta   90.00
_cell.angle_gamma   90.00
#
_symmetry.space_group_name_H-M   'P 1'
#
loop_
_entity.id
_entity.type
_entity.pdbx_description
1 polymer ?
#
loop_
_entity_poly.entity_id
_entity_poly.type
_entity_poly.pdbx_seq_one_letter_code
_entity_poly.pdbx_strand_id
1 'polypeptide(L)'
;ITITTEETINYTSKTATYEATVNNGSINLRVTPYTGTYDGRQHNAVTVNVTPSDAKIEYSINGGTYSTTMPTVINTSSFTVTVQASKAGYKTQSTTQTVNVNKANGNLSLSSYSGTITYPNSTSFTASGTGSISAWSSNTGVATVSVSGNTVTVKSVGAGSATITVKSASNTNYNEKTVAYAVTVKIPTFTGSSGVGYYADVDGNGTVDGIIFEDFKVGGSGTWGNADGKYTIPTVSETKNYYISKKSYTDKFGTKDVLTPIGTGNNRFYVMTLTDKMSNYCEWAPAKQQATNGWNLPTRNELAAFSGMLNITISNRETYGLHGYYWTSEGDGLSVAWVASYEGGYMRTISASGGAYVRLCRTF
;
A
#
# COMPACT_ATOMS: atom_id res chain seq x y z
N ILE A 1 69.55 56.17 6.13
CA ILE A 1 70.18 57.14 5.18
C ILE A 1 71.53 57.51 5.78
N THR A 2 72.62 57.30 5.01
CA THR A 2 73.95 57.69 5.40
C THR A 2 74.35 58.91 4.56
N ILE A 3 74.73 59.96 5.23
CA ILE A 3 75.16 61.15 4.62
C ILE A 3 76.67 61.29 4.97
N THR A 4 77.49 61.37 3.95
CA THR A 4 78.94 61.57 4.13
C THR A 4 79.34 62.88 3.48
N THR A 5 80.07 63.73 4.20
CA THR A 5 80.67 64.88 3.62
C THR A 5 82.01 64.52 2.99
N GLU A 6 82.34 65.16 1.84
CA GLU A 6 83.63 64.92 1.23
C GLU A 6 84.76 65.56 2.04
N GLU A 7 85.90 64.91 2.02
CA GLU A 7 87.16 65.44 2.62
C GLU A 7 87.68 66.55 1.77
N THR A 8 88.10 67.65 2.41
CA THR A 8 88.75 68.81 1.75
C THR A 8 90.10 69.10 2.41
N ILE A 9 90.87 69.93 1.83
CA ILE A 9 92.24 70.23 2.30
C ILE A 9 92.31 70.75 3.76
N ASN A 10 91.15 71.26 4.25
CA ASN A 10 91.06 71.79 5.62
C ASN A 10 90.08 71.09 6.52
N TYR A 11 89.33 70.07 5.99
CA TYR A 11 88.32 69.34 6.75
C TYR A 11 88.34 67.89 6.41
N THR A 12 88.31 67.03 7.42
CA THR A 12 88.09 65.54 7.29
C THR A 12 86.66 65.19 7.02
N SER A 13 86.43 64.11 6.19
CA SER A 13 85.12 63.59 5.95
C SER A 13 84.42 63.18 7.28
N LYS A 14 83.10 63.40 7.35
CA LYS A 14 82.29 62.99 8.46
C LYS A 14 81.03 62.31 7.94
N THR A 15 80.74 61.16 8.51
CA THR A 15 79.53 60.43 8.19
C THR A 15 78.54 60.53 9.33
N ALA A 16 77.28 60.81 9.03
CA ALA A 16 76.15 60.76 9.94
C ALA A 16 75.11 59.79 9.36
N THR A 17 74.64 58.89 10.18
CA THR A 17 73.59 57.93 9.81
C THR A 17 72.29 58.36 10.45
N TYR A 18 71.24 58.42 9.65
CA TYR A 18 69.86 58.65 10.06
C TYR A 18 69.06 57.43 9.78
N GLU A 19 68.43 56.83 10.79
CA GLU A 19 67.46 55.71 10.67
C GLU A 19 66.06 56.29 10.39
N ALA A 20 65.56 56.00 9.19
CA ALA A 20 64.20 56.34 8.83
C ALA A 20 63.32 55.07 8.93
N THR A 21 62.39 55.10 9.84
CA THR A 21 61.42 54.02 9.97
C THR A 21 60.19 54.30 9.09
N VAL A 22 59.93 53.45 8.12
CA VAL A 22 58.70 53.50 7.30
C VAL A 22 57.72 52.50 7.84
N ASN A 23 56.63 52.98 8.44
CA ASN A 23 55.55 52.12 8.92
C ASN A 23 54.67 51.72 7.73
N ASN A 24 54.28 50.41 7.72
CA ASN A 24 53.31 49.91 6.75
C ASN A 24 51.96 50.62 6.87
N GLY A 25 51.36 50.94 5.72
CA GLY A 25 49.99 51.41 5.65
C GLY A 25 48.98 50.31 6.17
N SER A 26 47.76 50.72 6.47
CA SER A 26 46.70 49.82 6.90
C SER A 26 45.72 49.53 5.77
N ILE A 27 45.32 48.28 5.65
CA ILE A 27 44.23 47.84 4.77
C ILE A 27 42.93 47.77 5.60
N ASN A 28 41.86 48.42 5.12
CA ASN A 28 40.54 48.23 5.65
C ASN A 28 39.83 47.17 4.79
N LEU A 29 39.54 45.97 5.41
CA LEU A 29 38.91 44.83 4.74
C LEU A 29 37.57 44.55 5.44
N ARG A 30 36.47 44.67 4.67
CA ARG A 30 35.13 44.26 5.07
C ARG A 30 34.64 43.13 4.19
N VAL A 31 34.19 42.04 4.80
CA VAL A 31 33.68 40.87 4.10
C VAL A 31 32.31 40.51 4.67
N THR A 32 31.29 40.39 3.80
CA THR A 32 29.95 39.97 4.15
C THR A 32 29.69 38.60 3.50
N PRO A 33 29.38 37.53 4.28
CA PRO A 33 29.09 36.23 3.73
C PRO A 33 27.69 36.20 3.11
N TYR A 34 27.52 35.35 2.11
CA TYR A 34 26.19 35.01 1.62
C TYR A 34 25.50 34.12 2.63
N THR A 35 24.29 34.49 3.03
CA THR A 35 23.36 33.68 3.83
C THR A 35 22.00 33.73 3.17
N GLY A 36 21.40 32.55 2.93
CA GLY A 36 20.12 32.48 2.22
C GLY A 36 19.47 31.12 2.28
N THR A 37 18.40 30.97 1.52
CA THR A 37 17.72 29.73 1.26
C THR A 37 17.95 29.35 -0.18
N TYR A 38 18.11 28.07 -0.47
CA TYR A 38 18.26 27.53 -1.81
C TYR A 38 17.16 28.06 -2.76
N ASP A 39 17.59 28.67 -3.87
CA ASP A 39 16.72 29.23 -4.92
C ASP A 39 17.07 28.75 -6.34
N GLY A 40 18.02 27.80 -6.45
CA GLY A 40 18.50 27.24 -7.72
C GLY A 40 19.47 28.12 -8.49
N ARG A 41 19.88 29.29 -7.92
CA ARG A 41 20.77 30.23 -8.57
C ARG A 41 22.17 30.17 -7.97
N GLN A 42 23.15 30.60 -8.76
CA GLN A 42 24.52 30.77 -8.30
C GLN A 42 24.70 32.14 -7.63
N HIS A 43 25.26 32.13 -6.42
CA HIS A 43 25.61 33.33 -5.65
C HIS A 43 27.11 33.40 -5.38
N ASN A 44 27.67 34.61 -5.33
CA ASN A 44 29.00 34.80 -4.78
C ASN A 44 29.00 34.48 -3.30
N ALA A 45 29.95 33.67 -2.84
CA ALA A 45 30.04 33.24 -1.46
C ALA A 45 30.23 34.38 -0.46
N VAL A 46 30.92 35.45 -0.89
CA VAL A 46 31.17 36.67 -0.09
C VAL A 46 31.08 37.93 -0.95
N THR A 47 30.76 39.05 -0.30
CA THR A 47 30.96 40.39 -0.85
C THR A 47 32.15 41.03 -0.13
N VAL A 48 33.11 41.57 -0.90
CA VAL A 48 34.34 42.15 -0.35
C VAL A 48 34.39 43.63 -0.65
N ASN A 49 34.61 44.45 0.37
CA ASN A 49 34.93 45.86 0.28
C ASN A 49 36.31 46.07 0.89
N VAL A 50 37.25 46.64 0.11
CA VAL A 50 38.62 46.83 0.54
C VAL A 50 39.12 48.24 0.21
N THR A 51 39.90 48.83 1.11
CA THR A 51 40.62 50.12 0.91
C THR A 51 42.05 49.90 1.31
N PRO A 52 43.02 50.18 0.44
CA PRO A 52 42.89 50.71 -0.91
C PRO A 52 42.33 49.68 -1.90
N SER A 53 41.62 50.15 -2.94
CA SER A 53 40.87 49.34 -3.90
C SER A 53 41.71 48.46 -4.83
N ASP A 54 43.00 48.75 -4.95
CA ASP A 54 43.99 48.03 -5.74
C ASP A 54 44.73 46.94 -4.93
N ALA A 55 44.30 46.66 -3.70
CA ALA A 55 44.82 45.54 -2.92
C ALA A 55 44.47 44.19 -3.61
N LYS A 56 45.45 43.28 -3.67
CA LYS A 56 45.25 41.93 -4.14
C LYS A 56 44.34 41.17 -3.16
N ILE A 57 43.27 40.59 -3.66
CA ILE A 57 42.31 39.74 -2.87
C ILE A 57 42.54 38.30 -3.23
N GLU A 58 42.61 37.44 -2.20
CA GLU A 58 42.69 35.99 -2.32
C GLU A 58 41.72 35.36 -1.33
N TYR A 59 41.16 34.18 -1.72
CA TYR A 59 40.14 33.44 -1.00
C TYR A 59 40.66 32.06 -0.66
N SER A 60 40.40 31.59 0.55
CA SER A 60 40.64 30.23 1.00
C SER A 60 39.32 29.63 1.52
N ILE A 61 38.93 28.48 1.00
CA ILE A 61 37.72 27.75 1.43
C ILE A 61 38.15 26.70 2.44
N ASN A 62 37.50 26.69 3.61
CA ASN A 62 37.72 25.74 4.74
C ASN A 62 39.22 25.58 5.12
N GLY A 63 40.00 26.70 5.04
CA GLY A 63 41.43 26.71 5.36
C GLY A 63 42.33 26.07 4.30
N GLY A 64 41.83 25.82 3.10
CA GLY A 64 42.60 25.31 1.96
C GLY A 64 43.54 26.40 1.34
N THR A 65 44.09 26.11 0.16
CA THR A 65 44.95 27.00 -0.58
C THR A 65 44.26 28.30 -1.02
N TYR A 66 44.98 29.40 -1.01
CA TYR A 66 44.46 30.69 -1.49
C TYR A 66 44.35 30.70 -3.00
N SER A 67 43.28 31.29 -3.52
CA SER A 67 43.00 31.53 -4.94
C SER A 67 42.47 32.95 -5.15
N THR A 68 42.74 33.55 -6.29
CA THR A 68 42.17 34.84 -6.69
C THR A 68 40.75 34.72 -7.25
N THR A 69 40.27 33.47 -7.51
CA THR A 69 38.93 33.23 -8.03
C THR A 69 37.90 33.38 -6.92
N MET A 70 36.89 34.22 -7.13
CA MET A 70 35.77 34.42 -6.23
C MET A 70 35.01 33.08 -6.04
N PRO A 71 34.89 32.54 -4.82
CA PRO A 71 34.10 31.34 -4.57
C PRO A 71 32.61 31.61 -4.75
N THR A 72 31.89 30.61 -5.26
CA THR A 72 30.45 30.68 -5.48
C THR A 72 29.74 29.49 -4.81
N VAL A 73 28.43 29.64 -4.56
CA VAL A 73 27.58 28.63 -3.96
C VAL A 73 26.26 28.53 -4.73
N ILE A 74 25.74 27.31 -4.92
CA ILE A 74 24.43 27.04 -5.52
C ILE A 74 23.60 26.20 -4.53
N ASN A 75 24.13 25.06 -4.10
CA ASN A 75 23.42 24.10 -3.29
C ASN A 75 23.47 24.42 -1.79
N THR A 76 22.56 23.87 -1.05
CA THR A 76 22.56 23.89 0.43
C THR A 76 23.94 23.47 0.94
N SER A 77 24.56 24.31 1.71
CA SER A 77 25.90 24.07 2.28
C SER A 77 26.21 25.06 3.40
N SER A 78 27.17 24.69 4.24
CA SER A 78 27.78 25.59 5.22
C SER A 78 29.30 25.38 5.16
N PHE A 79 30.03 26.44 4.89
CA PHE A 79 31.50 26.43 4.79
C PHE A 79 32.09 27.78 5.13
N THR A 80 33.39 27.82 5.45
CA THR A 80 34.08 29.07 5.76
C THR A 80 34.85 29.57 4.54
N VAL A 81 34.87 30.90 4.36
CA VAL A 81 35.71 31.60 3.41
C VAL A 81 36.60 32.56 4.18
N THR A 82 37.91 32.35 4.10
CA THR A 82 38.90 33.31 4.57
C THR A 82 39.30 34.18 3.39
N VAL A 83 39.10 35.48 3.53
CA VAL A 83 39.51 36.47 2.55
C VAL A 83 40.78 37.17 3.06
N GLN A 84 41.82 37.20 2.22
CA GLN A 84 43.06 37.92 2.49
C GLN A 84 43.24 39.06 1.52
N ALA A 85 43.58 40.24 2.03
CA ALA A 85 43.92 41.41 1.25
C ALA A 85 45.38 41.77 1.50
N SER A 86 46.17 41.91 0.43
CA SER A 86 47.59 42.26 0.49
C SER A 86 47.95 43.35 -0.52
N LYS A 87 48.89 44.20 -0.12
CA LYS A 87 49.47 45.26 -1.00
C LYS A 87 50.88 45.61 -0.52
N ALA A 88 51.78 45.84 -1.46
CA ALA A 88 53.13 46.27 -1.12
C ALA A 88 53.12 47.56 -0.30
N GLY A 89 53.88 47.59 0.80
CA GLY A 89 53.91 48.71 1.73
C GLY A 89 52.75 48.80 2.70
N TYR A 90 51.91 47.82 2.75
CA TYR A 90 50.76 47.71 3.68
C TYR A 90 50.77 46.39 4.52
N LYS A 91 50.20 46.42 5.71
CA LYS A 91 50.03 45.25 6.52
C LYS A 91 48.88 44.41 5.94
N THR A 92 49.18 43.16 5.59
CA THR A 92 48.18 42.20 5.12
C THR A 92 47.05 42.03 6.17
N GLN A 93 45.81 42.01 5.69
CA GLN A 93 44.61 41.77 6.50
C GLN A 93 43.90 40.51 6.02
N SER A 94 43.34 39.78 6.95
CA SER A 94 42.49 38.61 6.65
C SER A 94 41.29 38.55 7.59
N THR A 95 40.19 38.02 7.11
CA THR A 95 38.99 37.74 7.90
C THR A 95 38.30 36.49 7.39
N THR A 96 37.73 35.71 8.30
CA THR A 96 37.00 34.48 7.98
C THR A 96 35.53 34.69 8.22
N GLN A 97 34.71 34.26 7.27
CA GLN A 97 33.24 34.33 7.34
C GLN A 97 32.65 33.00 7.03
N THR A 98 31.48 32.69 7.61
CA THR A 98 30.70 31.44 7.35
C THR A 98 29.60 31.74 6.33
N VAL A 99 29.69 31.08 5.19
CA VAL A 99 28.65 31.05 4.15
C VAL A 99 27.63 29.98 4.56
N ASN A 100 26.33 30.29 4.49
CA ASN A 100 25.28 29.37 4.85
C ASN A 100 24.10 29.45 3.89
N VAL A 101 23.79 28.33 3.23
CA VAL A 101 22.62 28.18 2.38
C VAL A 101 21.72 27.08 2.98
N ASN A 102 20.54 27.47 3.45
CA ASN A 102 19.56 26.59 4.04
C ASN A 102 18.74 25.89 2.96
N LYS A 103 18.12 24.73 3.32
CA LYS A 103 17.17 24.06 2.45
C LYS A 103 15.93 24.93 2.21
N ALA A 104 15.44 24.92 0.98
CA ALA A 104 14.15 25.45 0.63
C ALA A 104 13.00 24.52 1.12
N ASN A 105 11.80 25.06 1.21
CA ASN A 105 10.63 24.24 1.48
C ASN A 105 10.38 23.26 0.34
N GLY A 106 10.17 21.99 0.68
CA GLY A 106 9.77 20.98 -0.28
C GLY A 106 8.38 21.27 -0.85
N ASN A 107 8.15 20.79 -2.06
CA ASN A 107 6.85 20.84 -2.72
C ASN A 107 6.28 19.43 -2.85
N LEU A 108 4.96 19.32 -2.75
CA LEU A 108 4.22 18.09 -3.00
C LEU A 108 2.79 18.46 -3.38
N SER A 109 2.35 17.97 -4.53
CA SER A 109 0.98 18.08 -5.01
C SER A 109 0.47 16.70 -5.42
N LEU A 110 -0.84 16.49 -5.31
CA LEU A 110 -1.52 15.28 -5.72
C LEU A 110 -2.49 15.60 -6.86
N SER A 111 -2.69 14.67 -7.79
CA SER A 111 -3.70 14.84 -8.85
C SER A 111 -5.14 14.73 -8.32
N SER A 112 -5.33 14.19 -7.11
CA SER A 112 -6.59 14.15 -6.35
C SER A 112 -6.27 14.14 -4.86
N TYR A 113 -7.18 14.68 -4.04
CA TYR A 113 -7.03 14.77 -2.58
C TYR A 113 -8.06 13.95 -1.81
N SER A 114 -9.00 13.32 -2.51
CA SER A 114 -9.98 12.42 -1.93
C SER A 114 -10.54 11.46 -2.96
N GLY A 115 -11.14 10.36 -2.51
CA GLY A 115 -11.84 9.42 -3.36
C GLY A 115 -12.72 8.45 -2.57
N THR A 116 -13.70 7.88 -3.29
CA THR A 116 -14.52 6.78 -2.79
C THR A 116 -14.20 5.53 -3.60
N ILE A 117 -13.93 4.44 -2.91
CA ILE A 117 -13.63 3.13 -3.51
C ILE A 117 -14.75 2.17 -3.12
N THR A 118 -15.30 1.44 -4.10
CA THR A 118 -16.21 0.33 -3.84
C THR A 118 -15.39 -0.95 -3.77
N TYR A 119 -15.43 -1.63 -2.63
CA TYR A 119 -14.75 -2.92 -2.42
C TYR A 119 -15.20 -3.95 -3.49
N PRO A 120 -14.31 -4.80 -4.01
CA PRO A 120 -12.89 -4.97 -3.68
C PRO A 120 -11.91 -4.17 -4.56
N ASN A 121 -12.35 -3.08 -5.19
CA ASN A 121 -11.58 -2.32 -6.16
C ASN A 121 -10.43 -1.52 -5.53
N SER A 122 -9.63 -0.89 -6.39
CA SER A 122 -8.59 0.06 -6.05
C SER A 122 -8.74 1.35 -6.85
N THR A 123 -8.09 2.41 -6.40
CA THR A 123 -7.95 3.67 -7.13
C THR A 123 -6.48 4.10 -7.12
N SER A 124 -6.10 4.92 -8.08
CA SER A 124 -4.73 5.46 -8.15
C SER A 124 -4.77 6.95 -8.47
N PHE A 125 -3.77 7.66 -7.97
CA PHE A 125 -3.52 9.06 -8.29
C PHE A 125 -2.01 9.30 -8.40
N THR A 126 -1.61 10.41 -9.01
CA THR A 126 -0.20 10.79 -9.13
C THR A 126 0.18 11.80 -8.06
N ALA A 127 1.43 11.70 -7.58
CA ALA A 127 2.05 12.63 -6.66
C ALA A 127 3.27 13.27 -7.34
N SER A 128 3.39 14.59 -7.29
CA SER A 128 4.52 15.33 -7.83
C SER A 128 5.19 16.11 -6.70
N GLY A 129 6.45 15.79 -6.41
CA GLY A 129 7.19 16.35 -5.30
C GLY A 129 8.67 16.59 -5.64
N THR A 130 9.37 17.30 -4.75
CA THR A 130 10.81 17.63 -4.90
C THR A 130 11.72 16.45 -4.56
N GLY A 131 11.24 15.43 -3.84
CA GLY A 131 11.98 14.22 -3.45
C GLY A 131 11.22 12.94 -3.79
N SER A 132 11.76 11.78 -3.41
CA SER A 132 11.12 10.48 -3.60
C SER A 132 9.79 10.41 -2.86
N ILE A 133 8.81 9.75 -3.49
CA ILE A 133 7.45 9.64 -2.94
C ILE A 133 7.33 8.36 -2.11
N SER A 134 6.71 8.48 -0.95
CA SER A 134 6.25 7.39 -0.10
C SER A 134 4.86 7.69 0.45
N ALA A 135 4.13 6.66 0.86
CA ALA A 135 2.80 6.85 1.43
C ALA A 135 2.46 5.75 2.45
N TRP A 136 1.56 6.08 3.41
CA TRP A 136 1.04 5.14 4.39
C TRP A 136 -0.42 5.45 4.73
N SER A 137 -1.15 4.44 5.17
CA SER A 137 -2.56 4.55 5.56
C SER A 137 -2.68 4.71 7.08
N SER A 138 -3.61 5.56 7.53
CA SER A 138 -3.98 5.69 8.94
C SER A 138 -4.76 4.48 9.47
N ASN A 139 -5.38 3.68 8.57
CA ASN A 139 -6.14 2.48 8.90
C ASN A 139 -6.04 1.44 7.78
N THR A 140 -5.15 0.47 7.95
CA THR A 140 -4.93 -0.60 6.98
C THR A 140 -6.08 -1.61 6.92
N GLY A 141 -6.96 -1.65 7.92
CA GLY A 141 -8.20 -2.42 7.91
C GLY A 141 -9.29 -1.81 7.00
N VAL A 142 -9.16 -0.55 6.62
CA VAL A 142 -10.03 0.13 5.65
C VAL A 142 -9.40 0.17 4.26
N ALA A 143 -8.16 0.64 4.17
CA ALA A 143 -7.45 0.74 2.91
C ALA A 143 -5.94 0.56 3.10
N THR A 144 -5.30 -0.16 2.18
CA THR A 144 -3.84 -0.25 2.05
C THR A 144 -3.35 0.62 0.92
N VAL A 145 -2.07 0.98 0.94
CA VAL A 145 -1.45 1.84 -0.07
C VAL A 145 -0.12 1.27 -0.53
N SER A 146 0.16 1.44 -1.82
CA SER A 146 1.46 1.14 -2.43
C SER A 146 1.89 2.29 -3.33
N VAL A 147 3.19 2.45 -3.52
CA VAL A 147 3.78 3.51 -4.36
C VAL A 147 4.73 2.87 -5.38
N SER A 148 4.57 3.26 -6.63
CA SER A 148 5.47 2.91 -7.73
C SER A 148 5.83 4.18 -8.51
N GLY A 149 7.08 4.64 -8.38
CA GLY A 149 7.50 5.93 -8.89
C GLY A 149 6.66 7.06 -8.29
N ASN A 150 5.93 7.76 -9.13
CA ASN A 150 5.01 8.85 -8.73
C ASN A 150 3.54 8.41 -8.62
N THR A 151 3.23 7.15 -8.88
CA THR A 151 1.86 6.62 -8.78
C THR A 151 1.61 6.05 -7.41
N VAL A 152 0.58 6.55 -6.74
CA VAL A 152 0.08 6.06 -5.45
C VAL A 152 -1.19 5.27 -5.72
N THR A 153 -1.18 3.96 -5.38
CA THR A 153 -2.34 3.07 -5.52
C THR A 153 -2.91 2.75 -4.15
N VAL A 154 -4.21 3.01 -3.98
CA VAL A 154 -4.96 2.75 -2.76
C VAL A 154 -5.92 1.59 -3.03
N LYS A 155 -5.77 0.49 -2.27
CA LYS A 155 -6.61 -0.71 -2.36
C LYS A 155 -7.56 -0.77 -1.18
N SER A 156 -8.85 -1.03 -1.46
CA SER A 156 -9.86 -1.23 -0.42
C SER A 156 -9.64 -2.54 0.35
N VAL A 157 -9.91 -2.53 1.65
CA VAL A 157 -9.82 -3.69 2.55
C VAL A 157 -11.12 -3.89 3.32
N GLY A 158 -11.66 -2.84 3.93
CA GLY A 158 -12.92 -2.87 4.70
C GLY A 158 -13.68 -1.57 4.59
N ALA A 159 -14.97 -1.57 4.95
CA ALA A 159 -15.80 -0.36 4.94
C ALA A 159 -15.30 0.69 5.96
N GLY A 160 -15.41 1.96 5.61
CA GLY A 160 -15.02 3.05 6.49
C GLY A 160 -14.23 4.15 5.78
N SER A 161 -13.55 4.98 6.56
CA SER A 161 -12.70 6.05 6.06
C SER A 161 -11.28 5.92 6.61
N ALA A 162 -10.31 6.28 5.79
CA ALA A 162 -8.91 6.35 6.17
C ALA A 162 -8.25 7.58 5.52
N THR A 163 -7.14 8.02 6.12
CA THR A 163 -6.29 9.05 5.53
C THR A 163 -5.02 8.40 5.03
N ILE A 164 -4.73 8.60 3.76
CA ILE A 164 -3.45 8.23 3.16
C ILE A 164 -2.53 9.46 3.24
N THR A 165 -1.48 9.37 4.02
CA THR A 165 -0.46 10.41 4.08
C THR A 165 0.59 10.12 3.03
N VAL A 166 0.78 11.07 2.11
CA VAL A 166 1.79 11.01 1.06
C VAL A 166 2.93 11.95 1.45
N LYS A 167 4.16 11.51 1.30
CA LYS A 167 5.38 12.25 1.66
C LYS A 167 6.32 12.34 0.45
N SER A 168 6.78 13.54 0.18
CA SER A 168 7.96 13.82 -0.63
C SER A 168 9.16 13.93 0.31
N ALA A 169 10.14 13.07 0.17
CA ALA A 169 11.32 13.03 1.04
C ALA A 169 12.19 14.29 0.90
N SER A 170 12.89 14.63 1.99
CA SER A 170 13.95 15.63 1.94
C SER A 170 15.08 15.18 1.01
N ASN A 171 15.69 16.11 0.32
CA ASN A 171 16.90 15.90 -0.48
C ASN A 171 17.98 16.94 -0.13
N THR A 172 19.03 17.09 -0.96
CA THR A 172 20.11 18.04 -0.70
C THR A 172 19.57 19.45 -0.49
N ASN A 173 18.64 19.92 -1.33
CA ASN A 173 18.24 21.32 -1.43
C ASN A 173 16.84 21.63 -0.89
N TYR A 174 16.02 20.59 -0.59
CA TYR A 174 14.65 20.77 -0.15
C TYR A 174 14.35 19.98 1.12
N ASN A 175 13.55 20.59 1.99
CA ASN A 175 12.94 19.90 3.12
C ASN A 175 11.86 18.91 2.64
N GLU A 176 11.48 17.93 3.49
CA GLU A 176 10.35 17.07 3.22
C GLU A 176 9.02 17.82 3.21
N LYS A 177 8.03 17.23 2.54
CA LYS A 177 6.65 17.73 2.55
C LYS A 177 5.68 16.56 2.60
N THR A 178 4.60 16.70 3.39
CA THR A 178 3.50 15.75 3.45
C THR A 178 2.19 16.36 3.01
N VAL A 179 1.32 15.55 2.40
CA VAL A 179 -0.04 15.92 1.98
C VAL A 179 -0.95 14.72 2.24
N ALA A 180 -2.18 14.98 2.69
CA ALA A 180 -3.19 13.98 2.96
C ALA A 180 -4.09 13.74 1.75
N TYR A 181 -4.47 12.46 1.55
CA TYR A 181 -5.54 12.03 0.65
C TYR A 181 -6.60 11.31 1.48
N ALA A 182 -7.85 11.78 1.44
CA ALA A 182 -8.96 11.17 2.16
C ALA A 182 -9.60 10.06 1.33
N VAL A 183 -9.68 8.83 1.87
CA VAL A 183 -10.35 7.72 1.21
C VAL A 183 -11.55 7.25 2.02
N THR A 184 -12.67 7.01 1.33
CA THR A 184 -13.84 6.32 1.87
C THR A 184 -14.05 5.02 1.10
N VAL A 185 -14.10 3.90 1.81
CA VAL A 185 -14.38 2.58 1.24
C VAL A 185 -15.83 2.21 1.53
N LYS A 186 -16.58 1.91 0.47
CA LYS A 186 -17.94 1.38 0.54
C LYS A 186 -17.93 -0.10 0.18
N ILE A 187 -18.64 -0.92 0.96
CA ILE A 187 -18.85 -2.33 0.65
C ILE A 187 -20.32 -2.48 0.23
N PRO A 188 -20.61 -3.00 -0.98
CA PRO A 188 -21.99 -3.25 -1.41
C PRO A 188 -22.53 -4.47 -0.65
N THR A 189 -23.34 -4.24 0.37
CA THR A 189 -23.98 -5.31 1.15
C THR A 189 -25.05 -6.01 0.33
N PHE A 190 -25.18 -7.34 0.51
CA PHE A 190 -26.26 -8.12 -0.03
C PHE A 190 -27.56 -7.81 0.73
N THR A 191 -28.56 -7.30 0.03
CA THR A 191 -29.86 -6.90 0.59
C THR A 191 -31.00 -7.80 0.11
N GLY A 192 -30.69 -8.87 -0.65
CA GLY A 192 -31.69 -9.79 -1.19
C GLY A 192 -32.50 -10.50 -0.10
N SER A 193 -33.79 -10.75 -0.36
CA SER A 193 -34.69 -11.48 0.54
C SER A 193 -34.23 -12.91 0.74
N SER A 194 -33.65 -13.56 -0.28
CA SER A 194 -33.04 -14.90 -0.20
C SER A 194 -31.73 -14.92 -0.98
N GLY A 195 -30.76 -15.68 -0.44
CA GLY A 195 -29.49 -15.98 -1.09
C GLY A 195 -29.47 -17.30 -1.87
N VAL A 196 -30.56 -18.06 -1.86
CA VAL A 196 -30.61 -19.34 -2.57
C VAL A 196 -30.36 -19.16 -4.06
N GLY A 197 -29.48 -19.98 -4.62
CA GLY A 197 -29.05 -19.91 -6.01
C GLY A 197 -27.92 -18.93 -6.28
N TYR A 198 -27.50 -18.10 -5.31
CA TYR A 198 -26.27 -17.32 -5.40
C TYR A 198 -25.04 -18.21 -5.19
N TYR A 199 -23.91 -17.78 -5.72
CA TYR A 199 -22.65 -18.44 -5.46
C TYR A 199 -22.00 -17.94 -4.17
N ALA A 200 -21.09 -18.71 -3.61
CA ALA A 200 -20.39 -18.42 -2.38
C ALA A 200 -18.87 -18.41 -2.59
N ASP A 201 -18.21 -17.39 -2.06
CA ASP A 201 -16.80 -17.33 -1.76
C ASP A 201 -16.70 -17.33 -0.23
N VAL A 202 -16.49 -18.51 0.33
CA VAL A 202 -16.70 -18.80 1.75
C VAL A 202 -15.62 -18.19 2.64
N ASP A 203 -14.39 -18.11 2.15
CA ASP A 203 -13.22 -17.65 2.88
C ASP A 203 -12.72 -16.27 2.42
N GLY A 204 -13.36 -15.69 1.41
CA GLY A 204 -13.01 -14.35 0.90
C GLY A 204 -11.74 -14.29 0.08
N ASN A 205 -11.30 -15.42 -0.47
CA ASN A 205 -10.07 -15.51 -1.26
C ASN A 205 -10.24 -15.13 -2.74
N GLY A 206 -11.47 -14.84 -3.17
CA GLY A 206 -11.84 -14.49 -4.54
C GLY A 206 -12.17 -15.70 -5.44
N THR A 207 -12.08 -16.92 -4.91
CA THR A 207 -12.47 -18.16 -5.58
C THR A 207 -13.90 -18.53 -5.23
N VAL A 208 -14.68 -19.01 -6.19
CA VAL A 208 -16.04 -19.49 -5.93
C VAL A 208 -15.98 -20.92 -5.43
N ASP A 209 -16.47 -21.15 -4.21
CA ASP A 209 -16.42 -22.44 -3.52
C ASP A 209 -17.65 -23.30 -3.79
N GLY A 210 -18.82 -22.68 -3.97
CA GLY A 210 -20.06 -23.43 -4.10
C GLY A 210 -21.28 -22.58 -4.45
N ILE A 211 -22.44 -23.25 -4.41
CA ILE A 211 -23.76 -22.65 -4.60
C ILE A 211 -24.56 -22.71 -3.29
N ILE A 212 -25.22 -21.59 -2.97
CA ILE A 212 -26.07 -21.46 -1.78
C ILE A 212 -27.39 -22.18 -2.04
N PHE A 213 -27.77 -23.10 -1.17
CA PHE A 213 -29.02 -23.84 -1.29
C PHE A 213 -29.95 -23.67 -0.08
N GLU A 214 -29.46 -23.21 1.07
CA GLU A 214 -30.29 -22.82 2.22
C GLU A 214 -30.01 -21.42 2.67
N ASP A 215 -31.05 -20.72 3.14
CA ASP A 215 -30.93 -19.37 3.74
C ASP A 215 -31.65 -19.42 5.12
N PHE A 216 -30.86 -19.46 6.19
CA PHE A 216 -31.34 -19.50 7.57
C PHE A 216 -32.04 -18.23 8.05
N LYS A 217 -31.94 -17.14 7.31
CA LYS A 217 -32.77 -15.96 7.59
C LYS A 217 -34.22 -16.15 7.12
N VAL A 218 -34.43 -17.01 6.12
CA VAL A 218 -35.72 -17.30 5.52
C VAL A 218 -36.34 -18.57 6.10
N GLY A 219 -35.51 -19.60 6.27
CA GLY A 219 -35.99 -20.93 6.66
C GLY A 219 -36.86 -21.60 5.59
N GLY A 220 -37.54 -22.63 5.95
CA GLY A 220 -38.50 -23.31 5.07
C GLY A 220 -38.54 -24.80 5.24
N SER A 221 -39.43 -25.45 4.49
CA SER A 221 -39.52 -26.89 4.45
C SER A 221 -40.12 -27.37 3.13
N GLY A 222 -39.84 -28.61 2.77
CA GLY A 222 -40.36 -29.21 1.54
C GLY A 222 -40.15 -30.71 1.49
N THR A 223 -40.39 -31.26 0.32
CA THR A 223 -40.10 -32.67 0.03
C THR A 223 -39.54 -32.76 -1.39
N TRP A 224 -38.37 -33.39 -1.52
CA TRP A 224 -37.81 -33.74 -2.81
C TRP A 224 -37.99 -35.21 -3.10
N GLY A 225 -38.69 -35.50 -4.19
CA GLY A 225 -38.96 -36.87 -4.62
C GLY A 225 -39.98 -37.58 -3.77
N ASN A 226 -39.53 -38.50 -2.90
CA ASN A 226 -40.37 -39.33 -2.05
C ASN A 226 -40.45 -38.82 -0.61
N ALA A 227 -41.20 -39.55 0.24
CA ALA A 227 -41.41 -39.21 1.67
C ALA A 227 -40.10 -39.15 2.47
N ASP A 228 -39.06 -39.87 2.05
CA ASP A 228 -37.73 -39.82 2.67
C ASP A 228 -36.93 -38.58 2.33
N GLY A 229 -37.31 -37.86 1.27
CA GLY A 229 -36.72 -36.58 0.86
C GLY A 229 -37.38 -35.36 1.53
N LYS A 230 -38.05 -35.50 2.67
CA LYS A 230 -38.47 -34.35 3.48
C LYS A 230 -37.28 -33.61 4.02
N TYR A 231 -37.36 -32.27 3.96
CA TYR A 231 -36.36 -31.40 4.53
C TYR A 231 -36.98 -30.23 5.28
N THR A 232 -36.23 -29.71 6.25
CA THR A 232 -36.57 -28.52 7.01
C THR A 232 -35.34 -27.67 7.15
N ILE A 233 -35.45 -26.38 6.79
CA ILE A 233 -34.41 -25.38 6.92
C ILE A 233 -34.74 -24.56 8.17
N PRO A 234 -33.89 -24.58 9.20
CA PRO A 234 -34.11 -23.82 10.42
C PRO A 234 -33.92 -22.29 10.15
N THR A 235 -34.47 -21.49 11.06
CA THR A 235 -34.18 -20.03 11.05
C THR A 235 -33.13 -19.69 12.10
N VAL A 236 -32.27 -18.76 11.76
CA VAL A 236 -31.20 -18.26 12.64
C VAL A 236 -31.26 -16.73 12.69
N SER A 237 -31.19 -16.17 13.91
CA SER A 237 -31.11 -14.72 14.16
C SER A 237 -29.67 -14.25 14.14
N GLU A 238 -29.46 -12.93 14.13
CA GLU A 238 -28.14 -12.28 14.23
C GLU A 238 -27.11 -12.83 13.24
N THR A 239 -27.55 -12.98 11.99
CA THR A 239 -26.68 -13.49 10.94
C THR A 239 -25.64 -12.45 10.53
N LYS A 240 -24.46 -12.94 10.09
CA LYS A 240 -23.44 -12.14 9.40
C LYS A 240 -24.05 -11.34 8.26
N ASN A 241 -23.39 -10.24 7.93
CA ASN A 241 -23.63 -9.55 6.68
C ASN A 241 -22.84 -10.24 5.54
N TYR A 242 -23.31 -10.01 4.32
CA TYR A 242 -22.64 -10.49 3.11
C TYR A 242 -22.55 -9.36 2.11
N TYR A 243 -21.51 -9.36 1.30
CA TYR A 243 -21.37 -8.44 0.18
C TYR A 243 -21.22 -9.19 -1.13
N ILE A 244 -21.54 -8.51 -2.22
CA ILE A 244 -21.37 -9.03 -3.57
C ILE A 244 -19.91 -8.84 -3.97
N SER A 245 -19.12 -9.92 -3.89
CA SER A 245 -17.69 -9.89 -4.23
C SER A 245 -17.45 -9.98 -5.73
N LYS A 246 -18.33 -10.63 -6.47
CA LYS A 246 -18.27 -10.77 -7.92
C LYS A 246 -19.68 -10.75 -8.51
N LYS A 247 -19.87 -9.97 -9.57
CA LYS A 247 -21.13 -9.93 -10.30
C LYS A 247 -21.16 -10.88 -11.48
N SER A 248 -22.35 -11.42 -11.77
CA SER A 248 -22.63 -12.19 -12.98
C SER A 248 -21.65 -13.36 -13.21
N TYR A 249 -21.31 -14.07 -12.14
CA TYR A 249 -20.55 -15.31 -12.26
C TYR A 249 -21.45 -16.39 -12.88
N THR A 250 -20.92 -17.14 -13.82
CA THR A 250 -21.65 -18.18 -14.56
C THR A 250 -20.99 -19.54 -14.37
N ASP A 251 -21.78 -20.51 -13.98
CA ASP A 251 -21.46 -21.93 -13.93
C ASP A 251 -22.71 -22.73 -14.35
N LYS A 252 -22.64 -24.05 -14.30
CA LYS A 252 -23.75 -24.99 -14.60
C LYS A 252 -25.05 -24.72 -13.83
N PHE A 253 -24.99 -24.02 -12.69
CA PHE A 253 -26.16 -23.56 -11.93
C PHE A 253 -26.71 -22.19 -12.40
N GLY A 254 -26.23 -21.68 -13.54
CA GLY A 254 -26.69 -20.42 -14.12
C GLY A 254 -25.80 -19.23 -13.77
N THR A 255 -26.30 -18.04 -14.09
CA THR A 255 -25.58 -16.76 -13.83
C THR A 255 -26.16 -16.06 -12.62
N LYS A 256 -25.36 -15.87 -11.58
CA LYS A 256 -25.69 -15.18 -10.34
C LYS A 256 -24.47 -14.48 -9.77
N ASP A 257 -24.69 -13.54 -8.87
CA ASP A 257 -23.63 -12.89 -8.13
C ASP A 257 -23.00 -13.84 -7.09
N VAL A 258 -21.76 -13.55 -6.67
CA VAL A 258 -21.02 -14.27 -5.63
C VAL A 258 -21.13 -13.51 -4.32
N LEU A 259 -21.51 -14.18 -3.26
CA LEU A 259 -21.62 -13.63 -1.91
C LEU A 259 -20.42 -14.06 -1.07
N THR A 260 -19.87 -13.10 -0.32
CA THR A 260 -18.75 -13.31 0.61
C THR A 260 -19.16 -12.76 1.97
N PRO A 261 -18.86 -13.46 3.10
CA PRO A 261 -19.24 -13.01 4.43
C PRO A 261 -18.40 -11.82 4.87
N ILE A 262 -19.03 -10.92 5.67
CA ILE A 262 -18.36 -9.79 6.29
C ILE A 262 -18.88 -9.55 7.70
N GLY A 263 -17.97 -9.22 8.62
CA GLY A 263 -18.30 -8.97 10.02
C GLY A 263 -18.49 -10.25 10.84
N THR A 264 -19.13 -10.10 11.99
CA THR A 264 -19.40 -11.17 12.95
C THR A 264 -20.88 -11.53 12.97
N GLY A 265 -21.23 -12.69 13.53
CA GLY A 265 -22.59 -13.19 13.64
C GLY A 265 -22.69 -14.65 13.24
N ASN A 266 -23.93 -15.19 13.30
CA ASN A 266 -24.21 -16.54 12.89
C ASN A 266 -24.13 -16.70 11.37
N ASN A 267 -23.78 -17.89 10.90
CA ASN A 267 -23.84 -18.20 9.48
C ASN A 267 -25.29 -18.11 8.97
N ARG A 268 -25.47 -17.45 7.83
CA ARG A 268 -26.78 -17.28 7.21
C ARG A 268 -27.09 -18.36 6.18
N PHE A 269 -26.08 -18.90 5.54
CA PHE A 269 -26.26 -19.75 4.37
C PHE A 269 -25.66 -21.13 4.55
N TYR A 270 -26.25 -22.08 3.85
CA TYR A 270 -25.63 -23.37 3.57
C TYR A 270 -25.22 -23.45 2.10
N VAL A 271 -24.01 -23.90 1.84
CA VAL A 271 -23.40 -23.97 0.51
C VAL A 271 -22.98 -25.39 0.16
N MET A 272 -23.21 -25.80 -1.10
CA MET A 272 -22.77 -27.06 -1.68
C MET A 272 -21.66 -26.84 -2.68
N THR A 273 -20.63 -27.69 -2.71
CA THR A 273 -19.55 -27.62 -3.72
C THR A 273 -20.11 -27.70 -5.15
N LEU A 274 -19.50 -26.96 -6.09
CA LEU A 274 -19.94 -26.92 -7.48
C LEU A 274 -19.63 -28.23 -8.24
N THR A 275 -18.60 -28.95 -7.79
CA THR A 275 -18.13 -30.19 -8.42
C THR A 275 -18.06 -31.31 -7.40
N ASP A 276 -18.03 -32.52 -7.89
CA ASP A 276 -17.84 -33.71 -7.08
C ASP A 276 -16.43 -33.69 -6.48
N LYS A 277 -16.31 -34.12 -5.23
CA LYS A 277 -15.02 -34.15 -4.53
C LYS A 277 -14.08 -35.21 -5.08
N MET A 278 -14.67 -36.28 -5.61
CA MET A 278 -13.97 -37.39 -6.23
C MET A 278 -14.48 -37.60 -7.67
N SER A 279 -13.58 -37.91 -8.58
CA SER A 279 -13.92 -38.14 -10.01
C SER A 279 -14.71 -39.46 -10.26
N ASN A 280 -14.71 -40.37 -9.29
CA ASN A 280 -15.34 -41.69 -9.40
C ASN A 280 -16.22 -41.98 -8.18
N TYR A 281 -17.06 -42.99 -8.30
CA TYR A 281 -17.80 -43.59 -7.16
C TYR A 281 -16.82 -44.04 -6.08
N CYS A 282 -17.22 -43.90 -4.85
CA CYS A 282 -16.53 -44.47 -3.71
C CYS A 282 -17.53 -45.08 -2.72
N GLU A 283 -17.06 -45.97 -1.87
CA GLU A 283 -17.83 -46.49 -0.73
C GLU A 283 -18.09 -45.39 0.29
N TRP A 284 -19.05 -45.63 1.19
CA TRP A 284 -19.48 -44.65 2.18
C TRP A 284 -18.37 -44.25 3.19
N ALA A 285 -17.58 -45.23 3.66
CA ALA A 285 -16.51 -44.91 4.62
C ALA A 285 -15.42 -43.97 4.04
N PRO A 286 -14.87 -44.19 2.83
CA PRO A 286 -14.04 -43.24 2.13
C PRO A 286 -14.73 -41.89 1.89
N ALA A 287 -16.04 -41.87 1.59
CA ALA A 287 -16.80 -40.64 1.39
C ALA A 287 -16.75 -39.71 2.62
N LYS A 288 -16.95 -40.28 3.81
CA LYS A 288 -16.88 -39.54 5.09
C LYS A 288 -15.50 -38.94 5.36
N GLN A 289 -14.41 -39.55 4.88
CA GLN A 289 -13.04 -39.04 5.03
C GLN A 289 -12.76 -37.82 4.15
N GLN A 290 -13.64 -37.49 3.18
CA GLN A 290 -13.52 -36.31 2.37
C GLN A 290 -13.88 -35.02 3.13
N ALA A 291 -14.49 -35.11 4.28
CA ALA A 291 -14.81 -33.98 5.15
C ALA A 291 -13.52 -33.32 5.68
N THR A 292 -13.25 -32.10 5.24
CA THR A 292 -12.05 -31.36 5.60
C THR A 292 -12.32 -29.85 5.65
N ASN A 293 -11.61 -29.13 6.49
CA ASN A 293 -11.64 -27.65 6.55
C ASN A 293 -13.06 -27.06 6.73
N GLY A 294 -13.91 -27.74 7.53
CA GLY A 294 -15.28 -27.33 7.79
C GLY A 294 -16.30 -27.72 6.70
N TRP A 295 -15.85 -28.35 5.62
CA TRP A 295 -16.71 -29.02 4.65
C TRP A 295 -17.06 -30.40 5.13
N ASN A 296 -18.32 -30.78 5.04
CA ASN A 296 -18.87 -32.05 5.54
C ASN A 296 -19.65 -32.79 4.46
N LEU A 297 -19.74 -34.08 4.59
CA LEU A 297 -20.70 -34.86 3.82
C LEU A 297 -22.11 -34.41 4.23
N PRO A 298 -23.02 -34.03 3.30
CA PRO A 298 -24.36 -33.56 3.66
C PRO A 298 -25.18 -34.63 4.40
N THR A 299 -26.01 -34.20 5.33
CA THR A 299 -27.07 -35.04 5.87
C THR A 299 -28.14 -35.32 4.81
N ARG A 300 -29.07 -36.26 5.09
CA ARG A 300 -30.22 -36.48 4.22
C ARG A 300 -31.06 -35.22 4.05
N ASN A 301 -31.27 -34.47 5.13
CA ASN A 301 -32.01 -33.21 5.11
C ASN A 301 -31.33 -32.18 4.17
N GLU A 302 -30.04 -31.99 4.30
CA GLU A 302 -29.28 -31.02 3.51
C GLU A 302 -29.24 -31.39 2.02
N LEU A 303 -29.08 -32.68 1.69
CA LEU A 303 -29.04 -33.10 0.29
C LEU A 303 -30.44 -33.05 -0.35
N ALA A 304 -31.51 -33.33 0.41
CA ALA A 304 -32.89 -33.13 -0.02
C ALA A 304 -33.24 -31.64 -0.19
N ALA A 305 -32.81 -30.79 0.75
CA ALA A 305 -32.98 -29.35 0.66
C ALA A 305 -32.21 -28.77 -0.55
N PHE A 306 -30.95 -29.21 -0.79
CA PHE A 306 -30.19 -28.82 -1.98
C PHE A 306 -30.97 -29.08 -3.26
N SER A 307 -31.50 -30.28 -3.39
CA SER A 307 -32.27 -30.69 -4.57
C SER A 307 -33.59 -29.94 -4.69
N GLY A 308 -34.35 -29.83 -3.56
CA GLY A 308 -35.65 -29.17 -3.52
C GLY A 308 -35.60 -27.66 -3.76
N MET A 309 -34.69 -26.97 -3.08
CA MET A 309 -34.56 -25.51 -3.14
C MET A 309 -34.02 -25.01 -4.49
N LEU A 310 -33.20 -25.80 -5.17
CA LEU A 310 -32.71 -25.51 -6.50
C LEU A 310 -33.54 -26.10 -7.63
N ASN A 311 -34.69 -26.70 -7.31
CA ASN A 311 -35.60 -27.33 -8.26
C ASN A 311 -34.91 -28.41 -9.15
N ILE A 312 -34.07 -29.23 -8.52
CA ILE A 312 -33.34 -30.27 -9.26
C ILE A 312 -34.30 -31.47 -9.45
N THR A 313 -34.43 -31.89 -10.71
CA THR A 313 -35.31 -32.98 -11.13
C THR A 313 -34.50 -34.00 -11.94
N ILE A 314 -35.11 -35.14 -12.24
CA ILE A 314 -34.54 -36.15 -13.12
C ILE A 314 -34.18 -35.54 -14.49
N SER A 315 -35.00 -34.65 -15.01
CA SER A 315 -34.83 -34.08 -16.35
C SER A 315 -33.71 -33.02 -16.45
N ASN A 316 -33.38 -32.30 -15.34
CA ASN A 316 -32.36 -31.21 -15.38
C ASN A 316 -31.09 -31.57 -14.59
N ARG A 317 -30.97 -32.72 -13.95
CA ARG A 317 -29.83 -33.10 -13.10
C ARG A 317 -28.48 -33.01 -13.83
N GLU A 318 -28.43 -33.41 -15.09
CA GLU A 318 -27.20 -33.41 -15.89
C GLU A 318 -26.72 -32.01 -16.19
N THR A 319 -27.62 -31.03 -16.34
CA THR A 319 -27.29 -29.61 -16.48
C THR A 319 -26.49 -29.13 -15.26
N TYR A 320 -26.77 -29.66 -14.08
CA TYR A 320 -26.06 -29.35 -12.83
C TYR A 320 -24.86 -30.29 -12.58
N GLY A 321 -24.53 -31.17 -13.53
CA GLY A 321 -23.43 -32.15 -13.42
C GLY A 321 -23.70 -33.16 -12.29
N LEU A 322 -24.94 -33.57 -12.14
CA LEU A 322 -25.35 -34.58 -11.13
C LEU A 322 -25.66 -35.89 -11.84
N HIS A 323 -25.07 -36.97 -11.33
CA HIS A 323 -25.15 -38.31 -11.93
C HIS A 323 -25.43 -39.37 -10.84
N GLY A 324 -26.24 -40.36 -11.14
CA GLY A 324 -26.40 -41.53 -10.28
C GLY A 324 -26.76 -41.22 -8.84
N TYR A 325 -25.96 -41.71 -7.91
CA TYR A 325 -26.16 -41.62 -6.47
C TYR A 325 -25.14 -40.69 -5.80
N TYR A 326 -25.58 -39.98 -4.77
CA TYR A 326 -24.73 -39.13 -3.92
C TYR A 326 -24.88 -39.50 -2.47
N TRP A 327 -23.77 -39.75 -1.78
CA TRP A 327 -23.76 -40.12 -0.37
C TRP A 327 -24.25 -38.98 0.55
N THR A 328 -24.98 -39.40 1.61
CA THR A 328 -25.19 -38.57 2.80
C THR A 328 -24.30 -39.06 3.95
N SER A 329 -24.21 -38.25 5.02
CA SER A 329 -23.50 -38.62 6.26
C SER A 329 -24.25 -39.66 7.11
N GLU A 330 -25.49 -39.98 6.77
CA GLU A 330 -26.40 -40.83 7.55
C GLU A 330 -26.41 -42.26 7.04
N GLY A 331 -26.41 -43.23 7.98
CA GLY A 331 -26.48 -44.65 7.71
C GLY A 331 -26.58 -45.43 9.01
N ASP A 332 -26.71 -46.78 8.92
CA ASP A 332 -26.71 -47.65 10.09
C ASP A 332 -25.31 -47.94 10.67
N GLY A 333 -24.28 -47.36 10.03
CA GLY A 333 -22.88 -47.49 10.45
C GLY A 333 -22.18 -48.77 9.96
N LEU A 334 -22.90 -49.76 9.48
CA LEU A 334 -22.34 -51.06 9.13
C LEU A 334 -22.68 -51.55 7.73
N SER A 335 -23.93 -51.49 7.32
CA SER A 335 -24.40 -52.17 6.10
C SER A 335 -25.04 -51.26 5.06
N VAL A 336 -25.76 -50.25 5.48
CA VAL A 336 -26.46 -49.32 4.56
C VAL A 336 -26.24 -47.86 4.91
N ALA A 337 -26.26 -47.00 3.88
CA ALA A 337 -26.22 -45.56 4.04
C ALA A 337 -27.21 -44.87 3.07
N TRP A 338 -27.64 -43.66 3.44
CA TRP A 338 -28.56 -42.88 2.63
C TRP A 338 -27.85 -42.19 1.45
N VAL A 339 -28.59 -42.23 0.32
CA VAL A 339 -28.16 -41.52 -0.91
C VAL A 339 -29.32 -40.71 -1.50
N ALA A 340 -28.98 -39.65 -2.21
CA ALA A 340 -29.87 -39.07 -3.21
C ALA A 340 -29.67 -39.81 -4.54
N SER A 341 -30.74 -40.34 -5.10
CA SER A 341 -30.76 -40.95 -6.42
C SER A 341 -31.22 -39.91 -7.43
N TYR A 342 -30.30 -39.32 -8.16
CA TYR A 342 -30.67 -38.34 -9.20
C TYR A 342 -31.21 -38.98 -10.48
N GLU A 343 -30.94 -40.24 -10.71
CA GLU A 343 -31.58 -41.02 -11.79
C GLU A 343 -33.03 -41.40 -11.45
N GLY A 344 -33.29 -41.67 -10.18
CA GLY A 344 -34.64 -42.00 -9.72
C GLY A 344 -35.44 -40.78 -9.22
N GLY A 345 -34.75 -39.67 -8.87
CA GLY A 345 -35.37 -38.45 -8.33
C GLY A 345 -35.92 -38.62 -6.92
N TYR A 346 -35.24 -39.39 -6.04
CA TYR A 346 -35.69 -39.65 -4.66
C TYR A 346 -34.55 -40.06 -3.72
N MET A 347 -34.81 -39.97 -2.43
CA MET A 347 -33.89 -40.47 -1.38
C MET A 347 -34.14 -41.97 -1.13
N ARG A 348 -33.06 -42.73 -0.91
CA ARG A 348 -33.10 -44.15 -0.56
C ARG A 348 -31.83 -44.57 0.20
N THR A 349 -31.86 -45.78 0.76
CA THR A 349 -30.67 -46.47 1.26
C THR A 349 -30.05 -47.38 0.19
N ILE A 350 -28.75 -47.52 0.20
CA ILE A 350 -27.99 -48.51 -0.57
C ILE A 350 -26.95 -49.15 0.33
N SER A 351 -26.31 -50.26 -0.12
CA SER A 351 -25.19 -50.85 0.62
C SER A 351 -24.07 -49.83 0.83
N ALA A 352 -23.54 -49.77 2.04
CA ALA A 352 -22.40 -48.90 2.38
C ALA A 352 -21.11 -49.28 1.62
N SER A 353 -21.01 -50.51 1.12
CA SER A 353 -19.99 -50.98 0.19
C SER A 353 -20.33 -50.72 -1.29
N GLY A 354 -21.49 -50.14 -1.58
CA GLY A 354 -21.85 -49.66 -2.91
C GLY A 354 -21.09 -48.40 -3.29
N GLY A 355 -21.20 -47.98 -4.56
CA GLY A 355 -20.57 -46.78 -5.05
C GLY A 355 -21.54 -45.61 -5.19
N ALA A 356 -21.16 -44.44 -4.67
CA ALA A 356 -21.85 -43.19 -4.95
C ALA A 356 -20.83 -42.03 -5.04
N TYR A 357 -21.24 -40.92 -5.64
CA TYR A 357 -20.47 -39.68 -5.73
C TYR A 357 -20.48 -38.93 -4.38
N VAL A 358 -19.58 -37.98 -4.27
CA VAL A 358 -19.39 -37.15 -3.08
C VAL A 358 -19.47 -35.68 -3.44
N ARG A 359 -20.41 -34.95 -2.86
CA ARG A 359 -20.38 -33.49 -2.74
C ARG A 359 -20.31 -33.11 -1.29
N LEU A 360 -19.66 -32.01 -1.01
CA LEU A 360 -19.51 -31.52 0.35
C LEU A 360 -20.32 -30.24 0.53
N CYS A 361 -20.76 -30.01 1.75
CA CYS A 361 -21.49 -28.80 2.12
C CYS A 361 -20.95 -28.20 3.41
N ARG A 362 -21.21 -26.91 3.62
CA ARG A 362 -20.89 -26.21 4.87
C ARG A 362 -21.77 -24.99 5.05
N THR A 363 -21.89 -24.54 6.29
CA THR A 363 -22.44 -23.20 6.59
C THR A 363 -21.38 -22.10 6.43
N PHE A 364 -21.77 -20.90 6.09
CA PHE A 364 -20.88 -19.74 6.03
C PHE A 364 -21.59 -18.40 6.25
#